data_279ef3ea0933d3214d92a377bd3bd69f
#
_entry.id   279ef3ea0933d3214d92a377bd3bd69f
#
_cell.length_a   1.000
_cell.length_b   1.000
_cell.length_c   1.000
_cell.angle_alpha   90.00
_cell.angle_beta   90.00
_cell.angle_gamma   90.00
#
_symmetry.space_group_name_H-M   'P 1'
#
loop_
_entity.id
_entity.type
_entity.pdbx_description
1 polymer ?
#
loop_
_entity_poly.entity_id
_entity_poly.type
_entity_poly.pdbx_seq_one_letter_code
_entity_poly.pdbx_strand_id
1 'polypeptide(L)'
;MPKKFSQRAEDLRRALALEAARIMAEHGIEDFLQAKRKAADRLGVNDVAVLPKNVEIEAALREHQRLFGRDSHDHTLKEQRRIALDTMRMLNEFQPRLVGSVLTGTATAYSDINLHLFADASESVAIKLLEIGVPHEFYERRVKMDAERSINYPALRFDANGRTVDATVFPIDGIRQSPYSPVDGRPMKRADAREVSDLVGVN
;
A
#
# COMPACT_ATOMS: atom_id res chain seq x y z
N MET A 1 -22.86 -26.57 23.19
CA MET A 1 -21.38 -26.42 23.19
C MET A 1 -20.75 -25.73 21.94
N PRO A 2 -21.49 -25.22 20.93
CA PRO A 2 -20.85 -24.54 19.77
C PRO A 2 -20.29 -23.15 20.08
N LYS A 3 -20.87 -22.37 21.00
CA LYS A 3 -20.47 -20.97 21.26
C LYS A 3 -19.04 -20.75 21.81
N LYS A 4 -18.55 -21.66 22.65
CA LYS A 4 -17.19 -21.51 23.23
C LYS A 4 -16.05 -21.77 22.23
N PHE A 5 -16.24 -22.66 21.27
CA PHE A 5 -15.25 -22.92 20.21
C PHE A 5 -15.18 -21.76 19.23
N SER A 6 -16.32 -21.16 18.89
CA SER A 6 -16.39 -19.95 18.04
C SER A 6 -15.66 -18.77 18.70
N GLN A 7 -15.94 -18.51 19.97
CA GLN A 7 -15.31 -17.41 20.71
C GLN A 7 -13.78 -17.55 20.78
N ARG A 8 -13.28 -18.74 21.10
CA ARG A 8 -11.82 -18.98 21.19
C ARG A 8 -11.12 -18.80 19.83
N ALA A 9 -11.76 -19.19 18.73
CA ALA A 9 -11.25 -19.00 17.39
C ALA A 9 -11.25 -17.51 17.00
N GLU A 10 -12.25 -16.75 17.39
CA GLU A 10 -12.32 -15.29 17.17
C GLU A 10 -11.25 -14.56 17.98
N ASP A 11 -11.06 -14.92 19.25
CA ASP A 11 -10.02 -14.35 20.12
C ASP A 11 -8.62 -14.61 19.55
N LEU A 12 -8.38 -15.84 19.06
CA LEU A 12 -7.12 -16.21 18.42
C LEU A 12 -6.90 -15.44 17.10
N ARG A 13 -7.92 -15.31 16.27
CA ARG A 13 -7.86 -14.50 15.04
C ARG A 13 -7.54 -13.05 15.33
N ARG A 14 -8.15 -12.48 16.38
CA ARG A 14 -7.85 -11.12 16.81
C ARG A 14 -6.42 -10.98 17.30
N ALA A 15 -5.92 -11.92 18.09
CA ALA A 15 -4.52 -11.94 18.54
C ALA A 15 -3.54 -12.01 17.35
N LEU A 16 -3.83 -12.86 16.36
CA LEU A 16 -3.05 -12.94 15.11
C LEU A 16 -3.07 -11.64 14.32
N ALA A 17 -4.23 -10.94 14.25
CA ALA A 17 -4.32 -9.65 13.55
C ALA A 17 -3.48 -8.58 14.24
N LEU A 18 -3.51 -8.50 15.56
CA LEU A 18 -2.70 -7.57 16.36
C LEU A 18 -1.20 -7.85 16.21
N GLU A 19 -0.79 -9.13 16.29
CA GLU A 19 0.62 -9.50 16.13
C GLU A 19 1.13 -9.25 14.70
N ALA A 20 0.32 -9.56 13.67
CA ALA A 20 0.66 -9.25 12.29
C ALA A 20 0.81 -7.74 12.07
N ALA A 21 -0.10 -6.92 12.61
CA ALA A 21 -0.03 -5.47 12.55
C ALA A 21 1.23 -4.92 13.24
N ARG A 22 1.61 -5.47 14.41
CA ARG A 22 2.84 -5.12 15.11
C ARG A 22 4.08 -5.46 14.28
N ILE A 23 4.10 -6.64 13.68
CA ILE A 23 5.19 -7.07 12.78
C ILE A 23 5.32 -6.13 11.57
N MET A 24 4.20 -5.73 10.97
CA MET A 24 4.20 -4.76 9.86
C MET A 24 4.75 -3.41 10.30
N ALA A 25 4.33 -2.90 11.46
CA ALA A 25 4.75 -1.61 11.98
C ALA A 25 6.23 -1.55 12.37
N GLU A 26 6.74 -2.60 13.03
CA GLU A 26 8.08 -2.61 13.64
C GLU A 26 9.17 -3.15 12.71
N HIS A 27 8.82 -4.05 11.78
CA HIS A 27 9.80 -4.76 10.96
C HIS A 27 9.73 -4.47 9.46
N GLY A 28 8.91 -3.51 9.04
CA GLY A 28 8.83 -3.09 7.65
C GLY A 28 8.28 -4.16 6.69
N ILE A 29 7.45 -5.08 7.18
CA ILE A 29 6.83 -6.09 6.34
C ILE A 29 5.55 -5.53 5.75
N GLU A 30 5.51 -5.32 4.43
CA GLU A 30 4.33 -4.81 3.73
C GLU A 30 3.41 -5.92 3.23
N ASP A 31 3.93 -7.12 3.01
CA ASP A 31 3.16 -8.27 2.55
C ASP A 31 2.32 -8.87 3.69
N PHE A 32 0.99 -8.79 3.54
CA PHE A 32 0.05 -9.32 4.53
C PHE A 32 0.20 -10.83 4.77
N LEU A 33 0.51 -11.61 3.74
CA LEU A 33 0.65 -13.05 3.89
C LEU A 33 1.91 -13.39 4.70
N GLN A 34 3.00 -12.68 4.44
CA GLN A 34 4.23 -12.83 5.21
C GLN A 34 4.02 -12.41 6.67
N ALA A 35 3.32 -11.29 6.91
CA ALA A 35 2.99 -10.85 8.27
C ALA A 35 2.14 -11.88 9.02
N LYS A 36 1.11 -12.45 8.36
CA LYS A 36 0.27 -13.51 8.94
C LYS A 36 1.08 -14.75 9.31
N ARG A 37 1.95 -15.22 8.43
CA ARG A 37 2.81 -16.40 8.69
C ARG A 37 3.70 -16.16 9.88
N LYS A 38 4.39 -15.02 9.93
CA LYS A 38 5.24 -14.68 11.08
C LYS A 38 4.46 -14.53 12.39
N ALA A 39 3.26 -13.98 12.34
CA ALA A 39 2.38 -13.89 13.51
C ALA A 39 1.93 -15.28 13.98
N ALA A 40 1.56 -16.17 13.05
CA ALA A 40 1.18 -17.54 13.34
C ALA A 40 2.35 -18.31 13.99
N ASP A 41 3.54 -18.20 13.42
CA ASP A 41 4.77 -18.84 13.98
C ASP A 41 5.06 -18.35 15.41
N ARG A 42 4.96 -17.04 15.66
CA ARG A 42 5.22 -16.47 17.01
C ARG A 42 4.19 -16.90 18.05
N LEU A 43 2.94 -17.08 17.64
CA LEU A 43 1.85 -17.49 18.53
C LEU A 43 1.64 -19.01 18.58
N GLY A 44 2.47 -19.79 17.86
CA GLY A 44 2.37 -21.26 17.82
C GLY A 44 1.08 -21.75 17.17
N VAL A 45 0.54 -21.03 16.18
CA VAL A 45 -0.73 -21.34 15.50
C VAL A 45 -0.45 -21.99 14.15
N ASN A 46 -0.86 -23.25 14.01
CA ASN A 46 -0.70 -24.02 12.77
C ASN A 46 -1.98 -24.08 11.90
N ASP A 47 -3.11 -23.65 12.45
CA ASP A 47 -4.40 -23.72 11.75
C ASP A 47 -4.59 -22.50 10.84
N VAL A 48 -4.53 -22.76 9.53
CA VAL A 48 -4.72 -21.73 8.49
C VAL A 48 -6.13 -21.14 8.50
N ALA A 49 -7.13 -21.88 8.98
CA ALA A 49 -8.53 -21.44 9.01
C ALA A 49 -8.76 -20.26 9.98
N VAL A 50 -7.87 -20.07 10.96
CA VAL A 50 -7.97 -18.96 11.93
C VAL A 50 -7.17 -17.72 11.52
N LEU A 51 -6.49 -17.75 10.36
CA LEU A 51 -5.73 -16.59 9.90
C LEU A 51 -6.65 -15.38 9.66
N PRO A 52 -6.23 -14.18 10.10
CA PRO A 52 -7.03 -12.98 9.93
C PRO A 52 -7.12 -12.55 8.46
N LYS A 53 -8.20 -11.86 8.11
CA LYS A 53 -8.32 -11.17 6.82
C LYS A 53 -7.42 -9.93 6.80
N ASN A 54 -7.05 -9.45 5.61
CA ASN A 54 -6.21 -8.26 5.49
C ASN A 54 -6.87 -7.01 6.09
N VAL A 55 -8.20 -6.89 5.98
CA VAL A 55 -8.96 -5.80 6.62
C VAL A 55 -8.85 -5.80 8.15
N GLU A 56 -8.76 -6.98 8.78
CA GLU A 56 -8.61 -7.10 10.24
C GLU A 56 -7.21 -6.66 10.66
N ILE A 57 -6.20 -7.00 9.88
CA ILE A 57 -4.81 -6.56 10.12
C ILE A 57 -4.68 -5.05 9.90
N GLU A 58 -5.27 -4.51 8.83
CA GLU A 58 -5.23 -3.07 8.57
C GLU A 58 -5.92 -2.27 9.69
N ALA A 59 -7.06 -2.76 10.20
CA ALA A 59 -7.74 -2.16 11.34
C ALA A 59 -6.87 -2.20 12.60
N ALA A 60 -6.21 -3.34 12.88
CA ALA A 60 -5.28 -3.49 13.98
C ALA A 60 -4.04 -2.57 13.83
N LEU A 61 -3.53 -2.39 12.60
CA LEU A 61 -2.41 -1.49 12.31
C LEU A 61 -2.77 -0.03 12.58
N ARG A 62 -3.95 0.42 12.18
CA ARG A 62 -4.45 1.77 12.49
C ARG A 62 -4.55 2.00 14.00
N GLU A 63 -5.07 1.02 14.73
CA GLU A 63 -5.19 1.10 16.18
C GLU A 63 -3.81 1.13 16.85
N HIS A 64 -2.87 0.30 16.40
CA HIS A 64 -1.50 0.31 16.88
C HIS A 64 -0.83 1.68 16.68
N GLN A 65 -0.94 2.26 15.48
CA GLN A 65 -0.40 3.58 15.15
C GLN A 65 -1.03 4.68 16.03
N ARG A 66 -2.34 4.61 16.26
CA ARG A 66 -3.07 5.56 17.13
C ARG A 66 -2.61 5.50 18.58
N LEU A 67 -2.30 4.30 19.10
CA LEU A 67 -1.96 4.10 20.51
C LEU A 67 -0.49 4.33 20.83
N PHE A 68 0.41 3.94 19.92
CA PHE A 68 1.84 3.85 20.22
C PHE A 68 2.73 4.81 19.43
N GLY A 69 2.20 5.55 18.50
CA GLY A 69 3.04 6.36 17.62
C GLY A 69 2.38 7.56 16.97
N ARG A 70 1.32 8.11 17.54
CA ARG A 70 0.50 9.12 16.87
C ARG A 70 1.32 10.27 16.27
N ASP A 71 2.13 10.95 17.07
CA ASP A 71 2.88 12.13 16.63
C ASP A 71 3.96 11.75 15.60
N SER A 72 4.70 10.65 15.81
CA SER A 72 5.73 10.19 14.89
C SER A 72 5.13 9.62 13.61
N HIS A 73 3.98 8.93 13.71
CA HIS A 73 3.26 8.40 12.56
C HIS A 73 2.69 9.53 11.70
N ASP A 74 2.02 10.52 12.32
CA ASP A 74 1.46 11.67 11.61
C ASP A 74 2.54 12.47 10.89
N HIS A 75 3.70 12.65 11.52
CA HIS A 75 4.85 13.31 10.90
C HIS A 75 5.38 12.52 9.70
N THR A 76 5.63 11.22 9.87
CA THR A 76 6.13 10.33 8.81
C THR A 76 5.15 10.27 7.63
N LEU A 77 3.87 10.10 7.91
CA LEU A 77 2.83 10.05 6.89
C LEU A 77 2.73 11.37 6.11
N LYS A 78 2.82 12.50 6.80
CA LYS A 78 2.81 13.83 6.17
C LYS A 78 4.03 14.03 5.26
N GLU A 79 5.21 13.59 5.70
CA GLU A 79 6.43 13.60 4.89
C GLU A 79 6.28 12.73 3.64
N GLN A 80 5.82 11.48 3.78
CA GLN A 80 5.59 10.57 2.66
C GLN A 80 4.59 11.15 1.65
N ARG A 81 3.50 11.76 2.11
CA ARG A 81 2.54 12.45 1.24
C ARG A 81 3.13 13.64 0.52
N ARG A 82 4.03 14.39 1.17
CA ARG A 82 4.74 15.51 0.54
C ARG A 82 5.64 15.01 -0.59
N ILE A 83 6.44 13.98 -0.32
CA ILE A 83 7.29 13.35 -1.34
C ILE A 83 6.44 12.79 -2.49
N ALA A 84 5.32 12.14 -2.17
CA ALA A 84 4.38 11.67 -3.18
C ALA A 84 3.86 12.82 -4.05
N LEU A 85 3.46 13.93 -3.46
CA LEU A 85 2.95 15.11 -4.17
C LEU A 85 4.02 15.70 -5.11
N ASP A 86 5.25 15.85 -4.63
CA ASP A 86 6.35 16.37 -5.43
C ASP A 86 6.68 15.44 -6.61
N THR A 87 6.68 14.12 -6.36
CA THR A 87 6.83 13.10 -7.42
C THR A 87 5.67 13.14 -8.43
N MET A 88 4.45 13.31 -7.96
CA MET A 88 3.28 13.43 -8.83
C MET A 88 3.35 14.69 -9.71
N ARG A 89 3.85 15.80 -9.18
CA ARG A 89 4.07 17.03 -9.95
C ARG A 89 5.14 16.83 -11.03
N MET A 90 6.24 16.17 -10.69
CA MET A 90 7.32 15.83 -11.60
C MET A 90 6.85 14.93 -12.78
N LEU A 91 5.92 14.02 -12.50
CA LEU A 91 5.35 13.07 -13.47
C LEU A 91 3.94 13.47 -13.95
N ASN A 92 3.58 14.76 -13.87
CA ASN A 92 2.21 15.24 -14.11
C ASN A 92 1.66 14.88 -15.50
N GLU A 93 2.51 14.80 -16.51
CA GLU A 93 2.12 14.41 -17.87
C GLU A 93 1.49 13.00 -17.95
N PHE A 94 1.82 12.11 -17.00
CA PHE A 94 1.27 10.75 -16.88
C PHE A 94 0.06 10.67 -15.94
N GLN A 95 -0.58 11.78 -15.61
CA GLN A 95 -1.79 11.86 -14.78
C GLN A 95 -1.71 11.02 -13.49
N PRO A 96 -0.68 11.18 -12.66
CA PRO A 96 -0.40 10.31 -11.51
C PRO A 96 -1.57 10.26 -10.53
N ARG A 97 -1.74 9.09 -9.90
CA ARG A 97 -2.67 8.89 -8.79
C ARG A 97 -1.95 8.22 -7.64
N LEU A 98 -2.00 8.82 -6.47
CA LEU A 98 -1.55 8.18 -5.24
C LEU A 98 -2.51 7.08 -4.83
N VAL A 99 -1.97 5.93 -4.41
CA VAL A 99 -2.74 4.76 -3.95
C VAL A 99 -2.07 4.12 -2.72
N GLY A 100 -2.70 3.10 -2.15
CA GLY A 100 -2.12 2.27 -1.08
C GLY A 100 -2.08 2.95 0.29
N SER A 101 -1.16 2.49 1.14
CA SER A 101 -1.08 2.82 2.56
C SER A 101 -0.81 4.30 2.83
N VAL A 102 0.00 4.96 2.01
CA VAL A 102 0.29 6.41 2.13
C VAL A 102 -0.99 7.23 1.91
N LEU A 103 -1.83 6.84 0.94
CA LEU A 103 -3.12 7.48 0.73
C LEU A 103 -4.09 7.21 1.88
N THR A 104 -4.25 5.92 2.26
CA THR A 104 -5.24 5.50 3.25
C THR A 104 -4.86 5.81 4.69
N GLY A 105 -3.60 6.22 4.93
CA GLY A 105 -3.10 6.61 6.25
C GLY A 105 -2.60 5.46 7.12
N THR A 106 -2.35 4.28 6.54
CA THR A 106 -1.81 3.11 7.26
C THR A 106 -0.33 2.85 6.96
N ALA A 107 0.32 3.79 6.27
CA ALA A 107 1.74 3.68 5.96
C ALA A 107 2.60 3.63 7.23
N THR A 108 3.67 2.85 7.18
CA THR A 108 4.71 2.80 8.20
C THR A 108 5.94 3.60 7.75
N ALA A 109 6.95 3.70 8.59
CA ALA A 109 8.23 4.32 8.21
C ALA A 109 8.94 3.61 7.03
N TYR A 110 8.54 2.39 6.75
CA TYR A 110 9.13 1.52 5.70
C TYR A 110 8.30 1.45 4.43
N SER A 111 7.08 2.01 4.45
CA SER A 111 6.14 1.87 3.33
C SER A 111 6.61 2.62 2.09
N ASP A 112 6.52 1.92 0.96
CA ASP A 112 6.72 2.48 -0.37
C ASP A 112 5.60 3.46 -0.73
N ILE A 113 5.92 4.46 -1.51
CA ILE A 113 4.95 5.38 -2.12
C ILE A 113 4.44 4.73 -3.40
N ASN A 114 3.18 4.32 -3.42
CA ASN A 114 2.58 3.65 -4.57
C ASN A 114 1.84 4.64 -5.46
N LEU A 115 2.24 4.71 -6.73
CA LEU A 115 1.61 5.54 -7.76
C LEU A 115 1.01 4.68 -8.88
N HIS A 116 -0.13 5.11 -9.41
CA HIS A 116 -0.64 4.69 -10.70
C HIS A 116 -0.37 5.79 -11.71
N LEU A 117 0.27 5.46 -12.81
CA LEU A 117 0.55 6.34 -13.94
C LEU A 117 -0.23 5.85 -15.16
N PHE A 118 -0.50 6.73 -16.11
CA PHE A 118 -1.28 6.42 -17.31
C PHE A 118 -0.51 6.91 -18.53
N ALA A 119 -0.15 5.96 -19.41
CA ALA A 119 0.60 6.22 -20.63
C ALA A 119 0.24 5.19 -21.71
N ASP A 120 0.34 5.57 -22.98
CA ASP A 120 0.17 4.65 -24.10
C ASP A 120 1.33 3.64 -24.18
N ALA A 121 2.54 4.12 -23.83
CA ALA A 121 3.74 3.30 -23.75
C ALA A 121 4.44 3.53 -22.39
N SER A 122 4.74 2.45 -21.68
CA SER A 122 5.43 2.51 -20.37
C SER A 122 6.85 3.08 -20.49
N GLU A 123 7.47 2.92 -21.65
CA GLU A 123 8.79 3.43 -21.99
C GLU A 123 8.85 4.97 -21.90
N SER A 124 7.74 5.66 -22.16
CA SER A 124 7.68 7.12 -22.03
C SER A 124 7.94 7.57 -20.60
N VAL A 125 7.47 6.81 -19.60
CA VAL A 125 7.74 7.08 -18.19
C VAL A 125 9.22 6.83 -17.87
N ALA A 126 9.79 5.75 -18.38
CA ALA A 126 11.20 5.43 -18.19
C ALA A 126 12.12 6.51 -18.81
N ILE A 127 11.81 6.95 -20.03
CA ILE A 127 12.53 8.03 -20.72
C ILE A 127 12.45 9.32 -19.88
N LYS A 128 11.27 9.67 -19.39
CA LYS A 128 11.11 10.85 -18.54
C LYS A 128 11.97 10.79 -17.29
N LEU A 129 12.00 9.65 -16.58
CA LEU A 129 12.83 9.48 -15.39
C LEU A 129 14.33 9.61 -15.74
N LEU A 130 14.78 9.07 -16.88
CA LEU A 130 16.15 9.22 -17.36
C LEU A 130 16.50 10.68 -17.70
N GLU A 131 15.60 11.40 -18.37
CA GLU A 131 15.78 12.81 -18.73
C GLU A 131 16.00 13.72 -17.51
N ILE A 132 15.29 13.41 -16.42
CA ILE A 132 15.43 14.15 -15.15
C ILE A 132 16.48 13.56 -14.22
N GLY A 133 17.26 12.57 -14.69
CA GLY A 133 18.38 11.99 -13.95
C GLY A 133 17.96 11.08 -12.79
N VAL A 134 16.77 10.47 -12.84
CA VAL A 134 16.29 9.55 -11.80
C VAL A 134 16.54 8.10 -12.23
N PRO A 135 17.50 7.39 -11.60
CA PRO A 135 17.70 5.96 -11.82
C PRO A 135 16.46 5.17 -11.41
N HIS A 136 16.12 4.16 -12.20
CA HIS A 136 14.94 3.34 -11.92
C HIS A 136 15.14 1.88 -12.34
N GLU A 137 14.37 0.99 -11.71
CA GLU A 137 14.24 -0.42 -12.10
C GLU A 137 12.91 -0.61 -12.82
N PHE A 138 12.93 -1.35 -13.92
CA PHE A 138 11.73 -1.72 -14.68
C PHE A 138 11.37 -3.17 -14.37
N TYR A 139 10.10 -3.43 -14.06
CA TYR A 139 9.60 -4.78 -13.77
C TYR A 139 8.11 -4.91 -14.12
N GLU A 140 7.55 -6.11 -13.99
CA GLU A 140 6.12 -6.34 -14.14
C GLU A 140 5.44 -6.54 -12.78
N ARG A 141 4.34 -5.84 -12.58
CA ARG A 141 3.48 -6.01 -11.41
C ARG A 141 2.18 -6.71 -11.78
N ARG A 142 1.89 -7.82 -11.11
CA ARG A 142 0.60 -8.49 -11.25
C ARG A 142 -0.46 -7.74 -10.45
N VAL A 143 -1.50 -7.28 -11.13
CA VAL A 143 -2.56 -6.45 -10.58
C VAL A 143 -3.91 -7.15 -10.78
N LYS A 144 -4.71 -7.24 -9.72
CA LYS A 144 -6.05 -7.83 -9.76
C LYS A 144 -7.05 -6.77 -10.24
N MET A 145 -7.63 -6.96 -11.44
CA MET A 145 -8.56 -6.01 -12.04
C MET A 145 -10.02 -6.27 -11.64
N ASP A 146 -10.37 -7.54 -11.37
CA ASP A 146 -11.69 -7.96 -10.88
C ASP A 146 -11.56 -9.28 -10.09
N ALA A 147 -12.69 -9.93 -9.78
CA ALA A 147 -12.72 -11.17 -8.99
C ALA A 147 -11.93 -12.31 -9.63
N GLU A 148 -11.89 -12.38 -10.96
CA GLU A 148 -11.36 -13.50 -11.72
C GLU A 148 -10.09 -13.15 -12.50
N ARG A 149 -9.91 -11.86 -12.87
CA ARG A 149 -8.87 -11.42 -13.80
C ARG A 149 -7.74 -10.69 -13.07
N SER A 150 -6.53 -11.20 -13.27
CA SER A 150 -5.28 -10.49 -12.95
C SER A 150 -4.49 -10.22 -14.22
N ILE A 151 -3.90 -9.04 -14.33
CA ILE A 151 -3.10 -8.59 -15.47
C ILE A 151 -1.74 -8.16 -14.96
N ASN A 152 -0.69 -8.48 -15.73
CA ASN A 152 0.64 -7.92 -15.50
C ASN A 152 0.72 -6.55 -16.16
N TYR A 153 1.08 -5.54 -15.39
CA TYR A 153 1.34 -4.19 -15.87
C TYR A 153 2.80 -3.83 -15.67
N PRO A 154 3.38 -3.04 -16.57
CA PRO A 154 4.70 -2.46 -16.37
C PRO A 154 4.73 -1.63 -15.10
N ALA A 155 5.84 -1.69 -14.39
CA ALA A 155 6.06 -0.90 -13.19
C ALA A 155 7.52 -0.43 -13.13
N LEU A 156 7.73 0.74 -12.53
CA LEU A 156 9.03 1.33 -12.32
C LEU A 156 9.22 1.59 -10.83
N ARG A 157 10.38 1.22 -10.33
CA ARG A 157 10.80 1.49 -8.96
C ARG A 157 11.97 2.43 -8.95
N PHE A 158 11.90 3.51 -8.17
CA PHE A 158 12.94 4.51 -8.06
C PHE A 158 12.93 5.17 -6.68
N ASP A 159 14.03 5.85 -6.35
CA ASP A 159 14.11 6.65 -5.14
C ASP A 159 13.62 8.09 -5.38
N ALA A 160 12.86 8.61 -4.43
CA ALA A 160 12.50 10.00 -4.35
C ALA A 160 12.73 10.51 -2.93
N ASN A 161 13.76 11.32 -2.75
CA ASN A 161 14.14 11.90 -1.46
C ASN A 161 14.31 10.85 -0.34
N GLY A 162 14.97 9.71 -0.64
CA GLY A 162 15.23 8.63 0.31
C GLY A 162 14.01 7.74 0.57
N ARG A 163 12.98 7.81 -0.26
CA ARG A 163 11.80 6.93 -0.20
C ARG A 163 11.62 6.20 -1.52
N THR A 164 11.36 4.90 -1.42
CA THR A 164 11.01 4.11 -2.59
C THR A 164 9.66 4.55 -3.15
N VAL A 165 9.63 4.86 -4.44
CA VAL A 165 8.42 5.05 -5.22
C VAL A 165 8.23 3.84 -6.11
N ASP A 166 7.05 3.27 -6.08
CA ASP A 166 6.64 2.14 -6.89
C ASP A 166 5.47 2.57 -7.80
N ALA A 167 5.78 2.80 -9.07
CA ALA A 167 4.87 3.36 -10.05
C ALA A 167 4.41 2.30 -11.04
N THR A 168 3.13 1.91 -10.98
CA THR A 168 2.52 1.00 -11.96
C THR A 168 1.93 1.80 -13.11
N VAL A 169 2.28 1.42 -14.35
CA VAL A 169 1.84 2.11 -15.56
C VAL A 169 0.66 1.37 -16.18
N PHE A 170 -0.46 2.06 -16.31
CA PHE A 170 -1.68 1.60 -16.94
C PHE A 170 -1.85 2.26 -18.31
N PRO A 171 -2.60 1.66 -19.25
CA PRO A 171 -3.08 2.36 -20.44
C PRO A 171 -3.87 3.64 -20.06
N ILE A 172 -3.91 4.64 -20.91
CA ILE A 172 -4.57 5.93 -20.64
C ILE A 172 -6.05 5.73 -20.23
N ASP A 173 -6.77 4.83 -20.87
CA ASP A 173 -8.17 4.51 -20.54
C ASP A 173 -8.33 3.80 -19.19
N GLY A 174 -7.27 3.17 -18.68
CA GLY A 174 -7.21 2.55 -17.36
C GLY A 174 -7.42 3.50 -16.18
N ILE A 175 -7.40 4.82 -16.43
CA ILE A 175 -7.74 5.82 -15.42
C ILE A 175 -9.17 5.65 -14.90
N ARG A 176 -10.08 5.14 -15.73
CA ARG A 176 -11.50 4.95 -15.41
C ARG A 176 -11.78 3.69 -14.60
N GLN A 177 -10.85 2.72 -14.60
CA GLN A 177 -11.01 1.44 -13.91
C GLN A 177 -9.88 1.23 -12.90
N SER A 178 -10.20 1.33 -11.62
CA SER A 178 -9.24 1.01 -10.56
C SER A 178 -9.12 -0.49 -10.38
N PRO A 179 -7.88 -1.01 -10.17
CA PRO A 179 -7.69 -2.38 -9.73
C PRO A 179 -8.26 -2.61 -8.34
N TYR A 180 -8.43 -3.88 -7.98
CA TYR A 180 -8.94 -4.26 -6.67
C TYR A 180 -7.84 -4.21 -5.60
N SER A 181 -8.21 -3.65 -4.47
CA SER A 181 -7.35 -3.58 -3.29
C SER A 181 -7.10 -4.99 -2.72
N PRO A 182 -5.84 -5.34 -2.42
CA PRO A 182 -5.53 -6.59 -1.73
C PRO A 182 -6.04 -6.61 -0.29
N VAL A 183 -6.46 -5.47 0.27
CA VAL A 183 -6.95 -5.36 1.64
C VAL A 183 -8.38 -5.82 1.74
N ASP A 184 -9.29 -5.21 0.98
CA ASP A 184 -10.73 -5.40 1.11
C ASP A 184 -11.41 -5.97 -0.15
N GLY A 185 -10.65 -6.16 -1.23
CA GLY A 185 -11.18 -6.67 -2.50
C GLY A 185 -12.13 -5.69 -3.21
N ARG A 186 -12.10 -4.41 -2.87
CA ARG A 186 -12.85 -3.35 -3.54
C ARG A 186 -11.96 -2.58 -4.51
N PRO A 187 -12.51 -1.82 -5.46
CA PRO A 187 -11.71 -0.92 -6.28
C PRO A 187 -10.84 0.00 -5.43
N MET A 188 -9.55 0.06 -5.74
CA MET A 188 -8.59 0.88 -5.00
C MET A 188 -8.99 2.35 -5.08
N LYS A 189 -8.89 3.05 -3.95
CA LYS A 189 -8.94 4.51 -3.94
C LYS A 189 -7.73 5.06 -4.67
N ARG A 190 -7.95 6.08 -5.47
CA ARG A 190 -6.94 6.84 -6.20
C ARG A 190 -7.13 8.31 -5.84
N ALA A 191 -6.05 9.01 -5.49
CA ALA A 191 -6.08 10.45 -5.25
C ALA A 191 -5.22 11.16 -6.29
N ASP A 192 -5.72 12.25 -6.84
CA ASP A 192 -4.94 13.13 -7.71
C ASP A 192 -4.06 14.09 -6.89
N ALA A 193 -3.24 14.90 -7.58
CA ALA A 193 -2.30 15.79 -6.92
C ALA A 193 -3.00 16.87 -6.06
N ARG A 194 -4.22 17.28 -6.43
CA ARG A 194 -5.01 18.25 -5.64
C ARG A 194 -5.49 17.61 -4.34
N GLU A 195 -6.07 16.43 -4.42
CA GLU A 195 -6.52 15.68 -3.25
C GLU A 195 -5.36 15.36 -2.29
N VAL A 196 -4.17 15.02 -2.83
CA VAL A 196 -2.97 14.79 -2.00
C VAL A 196 -2.48 16.11 -1.38
N SER A 197 -2.53 17.24 -2.09
CA SER A 197 -2.22 18.57 -1.56
C SER A 197 -3.09 18.92 -0.36
N ASP A 198 -4.39 18.65 -0.44
CA ASP A 198 -5.33 18.87 0.67
C ASP A 198 -4.98 18.00 1.90
N LEU A 199 -4.55 16.75 1.68
CA LEU A 199 -4.09 15.85 2.76
C LEU A 199 -2.80 16.31 3.44
N VAL A 200 -1.95 17.04 2.73
CA VAL A 200 -0.69 17.62 3.29
C VAL A 200 -0.95 18.94 4.00
N GLY A 201 -2.05 19.62 3.66
CA GLY A 201 -2.39 20.95 4.17
C GLY A 201 -1.53 22.04 3.51
N VAL A 202 -1.16 21.86 2.26
CA VAL A 202 -0.45 22.85 1.42
C VAL A 202 -1.46 23.32 0.38
N ASN A 203 -2.07 24.47 0.63
CA ASN A 203 -2.88 25.22 -0.33
C ASN A 203 -2.02 26.19 -1.12
#